data_695d264abb918c8757d300b2ad6e0827
#
_entry.id   695d264abb918c8757d300b2ad6e0827
#
_cell.length_a   1.000
_cell.length_b   1.000
_cell.length_c   1.000
_cell.angle_alpha   90.00
_cell.angle_beta   90.00
_cell.angle_gamma   90.00
#
_symmetry.space_group_name_H-M   'P 1'
#
loop_
_entity.id
_entity.type
_entity.pdbx_description
1 polymer ?
#
loop_
_entity_poly.entity_id
_entity_poly.type
_entity_poly.pdbx_seq_one_letter_code
_entity_poly.pdbx_strand_id
1 'polypeptide(L)'
;MKKKVSVLAILLLTITFLFGNSSFVFAANDISALGKYSIQKKYTMYLGTNDKATLSQIIPTEKIREEMHEICMKYVDGYTLTVAEGYYRNSNNGISHETTLIYVFIDTDINVIQKIMDEALVKFNQESILLEENDSKSIFYSSSHNS
;
A
#
# COMPACT_ATOMS: atom_id res chain seq x y z
N MET A 1 -46.41 3.31 51.91
CA MET A 1 -46.65 2.70 50.58
C MET A 1 -45.37 1.95 50.14
N LYS A 2 -45.39 0.61 50.19
CA LYS A 2 -44.24 -0.19 49.71
C LYS A 2 -44.35 -0.35 48.20
N LYS A 3 -43.41 0.22 47.42
CA LYS A 3 -43.37 0.06 45.96
C LYS A 3 -43.02 -1.39 45.64
N LYS A 4 -43.93 -2.16 45.09
CA LYS A 4 -43.65 -3.50 44.53
C LYS A 4 -42.78 -3.30 43.27
N VAL A 5 -41.48 -3.54 43.36
CA VAL A 5 -40.63 -3.65 42.18
C VAL A 5 -41.03 -4.91 41.43
N SER A 6 -41.39 -4.77 40.16
CA SER A 6 -41.87 -5.89 39.37
C SER A 6 -40.73 -6.89 39.16
N VAL A 7 -41.02 -8.15 39.45
CA VAL A 7 -40.12 -9.30 39.24
C VAL A 7 -39.62 -9.32 37.78
N LEU A 8 -40.46 -8.85 36.87
CA LEU A 8 -40.12 -8.73 35.45
C LEU A 8 -38.96 -7.73 35.18
N ALA A 9 -38.93 -6.61 35.92
CA ALA A 9 -37.85 -5.62 35.79
C ALA A 9 -36.49 -6.15 36.28
N ILE A 10 -36.50 -6.98 37.34
CA ILE A 10 -35.29 -7.63 37.85
C ILE A 10 -34.81 -8.70 36.86
N LEU A 11 -35.72 -9.46 36.26
CA LEU A 11 -35.38 -10.47 35.25
C LEU A 11 -34.78 -9.86 33.99
N LEU A 12 -35.31 -8.71 33.52
CA LEU A 12 -34.74 -7.99 32.38
C LEU A 12 -33.33 -7.47 32.67
N LEU A 13 -33.09 -6.96 33.89
CA LEU A 13 -31.80 -6.42 34.28
C LEU A 13 -30.71 -7.53 34.39
N THR A 14 -31.08 -8.72 34.82
CA THR A 14 -30.15 -9.87 34.91
C THR A 14 -29.80 -10.43 33.54
N ILE A 15 -30.73 -10.43 32.58
CA ILE A 15 -30.47 -10.89 31.20
C ILE A 15 -29.48 -9.93 30.50
N THR A 16 -29.60 -8.62 30.68
CA THR A 16 -28.67 -7.65 30.11
C THR A 16 -27.26 -7.77 30.69
N PHE A 17 -27.14 -8.20 31.98
CA PHE A 17 -25.82 -8.39 32.61
C PHE A 17 -25.11 -9.69 32.14
N LEU A 18 -25.89 -10.71 31.74
CA LEU A 18 -25.33 -11.97 31.25
C LEU A 18 -24.81 -11.90 29.79
N PHE A 19 -25.35 -10.97 28.98
CA PHE A 19 -24.91 -10.80 27.59
C PHE A 19 -23.99 -9.59 27.36
N GLY A 20 -23.77 -8.76 28.38
CA GLY A 20 -23.03 -7.48 28.26
C GLY A 20 -21.50 -7.59 28.22
N ASN A 21 -20.92 -8.75 28.46
CA ASN A 21 -19.46 -8.93 28.54
C ASN A 21 -18.87 -9.91 27.51
N SER A 22 -19.59 -10.19 26.43
CA SER A 22 -18.97 -10.89 25.31
C SER A 22 -18.15 -9.88 24.50
N SER A 23 -16.96 -9.55 24.99
CA SER A 23 -15.93 -8.98 24.14
C SER A 23 -15.58 -10.03 23.10
N PHE A 24 -16.17 -9.95 21.92
CA PHE A 24 -15.68 -10.67 20.77
C PHE A 24 -14.29 -10.10 20.45
N VAL A 25 -13.28 -10.65 21.08
CA VAL A 25 -11.90 -10.46 20.64
C VAL A 25 -11.78 -11.21 19.32
N PHE A 26 -11.96 -10.49 18.21
CA PHE A 26 -11.45 -10.98 16.93
C PHE A 26 -9.94 -11.12 17.13
N ALA A 27 -9.46 -12.33 17.30
CA ALA A 27 -8.05 -12.61 17.21
C ALA A 27 -7.64 -12.21 15.78
N ALA A 28 -7.08 -11.01 15.63
CA ALA A 28 -6.39 -10.66 14.42
C ALA A 28 -5.28 -11.69 14.26
N ASN A 29 -5.35 -12.52 13.22
CA ASN A 29 -4.27 -13.43 12.88
C ASN A 29 -3.05 -12.57 12.56
N ASP A 30 -2.18 -12.39 13.55
CA ASP A 30 -0.95 -11.62 13.37
C ASP A 30 0.07 -12.51 12.65
N ILE A 31 0.81 -11.97 11.71
CA ILE A 31 1.89 -12.65 10.99
C ILE A 31 2.99 -13.17 11.94
N SER A 32 3.05 -12.66 13.17
CA SER A 32 3.94 -13.16 14.22
C SER A 32 3.75 -14.65 14.52
N ALA A 33 2.57 -15.21 14.24
CA ALA A 33 2.30 -16.66 14.37
C ALA A 33 3.08 -17.49 13.34
N LEU A 34 3.53 -16.89 12.24
CA LEU A 34 4.31 -17.55 11.18
C LEU A 34 5.82 -17.53 11.45
N GLY A 35 6.28 -16.76 12.44
CA GLY A 35 7.69 -16.64 12.81
C GLY A 35 8.10 -15.21 13.13
N LYS A 36 9.41 -14.97 13.15
CA LYS A 36 9.98 -13.65 13.43
C LYS A 36 9.74 -12.73 12.23
N TYR A 37 8.96 -11.68 12.41
CA TYR A 37 8.78 -10.60 11.43
C TYR A 37 9.73 -9.43 11.70
N SER A 38 9.95 -8.62 10.69
CA SER A 38 10.58 -7.29 10.79
C SER A 38 9.58 -6.19 10.50
N ILE A 39 9.81 -5.01 11.10
CA ILE A 39 9.12 -3.78 10.71
C ILE A 39 10.06 -3.05 9.76
N GLN A 40 9.59 -2.85 8.54
CA GLN A 40 10.36 -2.24 7.46
C GLN A 40 9.55 -1.15 6.79
N LYS A 41 10.23 -0.21 6.15
CA LYS A 41 9.56 0.76 5.28
C LYS A 41 9.12 0.07 3.99
N LYS A 42 7.88 0.34 3.61
CA LYS A 42 7.33 0.02 2.30
C LYS A 42 7.11 1.31 1.54
N TYR A 43 7.73 1.43 0.37
CA TYR A 43 7.55 2.55 -0.53
C TYR A 43 6.67 2.12 -1.70
N THR A 44 5.69 2.94 -2.03
CA THR A 44 4.85 2.76 -3.22
C THR A 44 5.03 3.99 -4.10
N MET A 45 5.62 3.79 -5.27
CA MET A 45 5.91 4.84 -6.24
C MET A 45 4.92 4.74 -7.42
N TYR A 46 4.30 5.85 -7.78
CA TYR A 46 3.34 5.95 -8.88
C TYR A 46 3.96 6.77 -10.00
N LEU A 47 4.32 6.10 -11.09
CA LEU A 47 4.88 6.70 -12.29
C LEU A 47 3.81 6.80 -13.37
N GLY A 48 3.41 8.02 -13.73
CA GLY A 48 2.56 8.28 -14.90
C GLY A 48 3.31 8.01 -16.20
N THR A 49 2.59 7.85 -17.29
CA THR A 49 3.19 7.63 -18.61
C THR A 49 3.05 8.81 -19.56
N ASN A 50 2.29 9.85 -19.17
CA ASN A 50 2.13 11.05 -20.00
C ASN A 50 3.36 11.95 -19.87
N ASP A 51 3.90 12.36 -21.00
CA ASP A 51 4.96 13.35 -21.10
C ASP A 51 4.47 14.73 -20.64
N LYS A 52 5.25 15.43 -19.80
CA LYS A 52 4.83 16.73 -19.21
C LYS A 52 4.64 17.85 -20.21
N ALA A 53 5.29 17.79 -21.39
CA ALA A 53 5.18 18.84 -22.39
C ALA A 53 3.98 18.63 -23.33
N THR A 54 3.64 17.37 -23.63
CA THR A 54 2.56 17.02 -24.55
C THR A 54 1.26 16.64 -23.85
N LEU A 55 1.32 16.35 -22.53
CA LEU A 55 0.22 15.83 -21.72
C LEU A 55 -0.40 14.54 -22.29
N SER A 56 0.41 13.76 -22.99
CA SER A 56 0.01 12.49 -23.60
C SER A 56 1.16 11.50 -23.57
N GLN A 57 0.82 10.22 -23.63
CA GLN A 57 1.82 9.17 -23.67
C GLN A 57 2.53 9.15 -25.04
N ILE A 58 3.85 9.39 -25.06
CA ILE A 58 4.70 9.35 -26.25
C ILE A 58 5.61 8.12 -26.31
N ILE A 59 5.87 7.50 -25.16
CA ILE A 59 6.67 6.28 -25.07
C ILE A 59 5.71 5.12 -24.77
N PRO A 60 5.77 4.01 -25.52
CA PRO A 60 4.93 2.84 -25.23
C PRO A 60 5.16 2.30 -23.81
N THR A 61 4.09 1.90 -23.14
CA THR A 61 4.14 1.39 -21.74
C THR A 61 5.18 0.27 -21.56
N GLU A 62 5.27 -0.65 -22.50
CA GLU A 62 6.25 -1.74 -22.43
C GLU A 62 7.68 -1.20 -22.45
N LYS A 63 7.95 -0.18 -23.23
CA LYS A 63 9.28 0.42 -23.28
C LYS A 63 9.62 1.15 -21.97
N ILE A 64 8.65 1.86 -21.38
CA ILE A 64 8.83 2.46 -20.04
C ILE A 64 9.13 1.38 -19.00
N ARG A 65 8.41 0.24 -19.05
CA ARG A 65 8.63 -0.88 -18.13
C ARG A 65 10.03 -1.48 -18.24
N GLU A 66 10.51 -1.71 -19.47
CA GLU A 66 11.86 -2.23 -19.73
C GLU A 66 12.92 -1.29 -19.16
N GLU A 67 12.82 0.00 -19.49
CA GLU A 67 13.80 1.00 -19.06
C GLU A 67 13.75 1.26 -17.55
N MET A 68 12.56 1.23 -16.95
CA MET A 68 12.41 1.30 -15.49
C MET A 68 12.96 0.04 -14.80
N HIS A 69 12.83 -1.14 -15.42
CA HIS A 69 13.48 -2.34 -14.89
C HIS A 69 15.00 -2.14 -14.78
N GLU A 70 15.63 -1.63 -15.83
CA GLU A 70 17.05 -1.32 -15.84
C GLU A 70 17.43 -0.29 -14.75
N ILE A 71 16.62 0.76 -14.58
CA ILE A 71 16.85 1.78 -13.52
C ILE A 71 16.72 1.13 -12.15
N CYS A 72 15.64 0.43 -11.86
CA CYS A 72 15.41 -0.18 -10.54
C CYS A 72 16.52 -1.16 -10.17
N MET A 73 16.89 -2.07 -11.08
CA MET A 73 17.89 -3.12 -10.82
C MET A 73 19.32 -2.62 -10.64
N LYS A 74 19.59 -1.34 -10.90
CA LYS A 74 20.87 -0.70 -10.48
C LYS A 74 20.96 -0.49 -8.97
N TYR A 75 19.81 -0.38 -8.28
CA TYR A 75 19.73 0.14 -6.92
C TYR A 75 19.07 -0.81 -5.92
N VAL A 76 18.21 -1.73 -6.37
CA VAL A 76 17.46 -2.65 -5.52
C VAL A 76 17.52 -4.08 -6.04
N ASP A 77 17.44 -5.05 -5.13
CA ASP A 77 17.44 -6.48 -5.48
C ASP A 77 16.08 -6.97 -6.01
N GLY A 78 15.02 -6.19 -5.78
CA GLY A 78 13.69 -6.55 -6.23
C GLY A 78 12.62 -5.49 -5.98
N TYR A 79 11.55 -5.58 -6.76
CA TYR A 79 10.36 -4.75 -6.64
C TYR A 79 9.14 -5.47 -7.19
N THR A 80 7.95 -5.00 -6.88
CA THR A 80 6.70 -5.46 -7.50
C THR A 80 6.15 -4.35 -8.39
N LEU A 81 5.76 -4.70 -9.61
CA LEU A 81 5.13 -3.78 -10.57
C LEU A 81 3.68 -4.16 -10.82
N THR A 82 2.80 -3.17 -10.76
CA THR A 82 1.40 -3.26 -11.19
C THR A 82 1.13 -2.16 -12.20
N VAL A 83 0.39 -2.48 -13.26
CA VAL A 83 -0.11 -1.51 -14.24
C VAL A 83 -1.53 -1.14 -13.86
N ALA A 84 -1.82 0.15 -13.80
CA ALA A 84 -3.11 0.70 -13.41
C ALA A 84 -3.50 1.87 -14.33
N GLU A 85 -4.73 2.34 -14.20
CA GLU A 85 -5.21 3.55 -14.85
C GLU A 85 -5.31 4.67 -13.83
N GLY A 86 -4.71 5.82 -14.15
CA GLY A 86 -4.72 7.02 -13.34
C GLY A 86 -5.63 8.08 -13.95
N TYR A 87 -6.41 8.75 -13.10
CA TYR A 87 -7.26 9.88 -13.49
C TYR A 87 -6.98 11.05 -12.57
N TYR A 88 -6.72 12.21 -13.12
CA TYR A 88 -6.48 13.43 -12.33
C TYR A 88 -7.05 14.65 -12.99
N ARG A 89 -7.26 15.70 -12.20
CA ARG A 89 -7.71 16.99 -12.70
C ARG A 89 -6.49 17.83 -13.08
N ASN A 90 -6.37 18.16 -14.36
CA ASN A 90 -5.27 18.97 -14.87
C ASN A 90 -5.46 20.46 -14.58
N SER A 91 -4.44 21.27 -14.89
CA SER A 91 -4.42 22.72 -14.68
C SER A 91 -5.55 23.49 -15.38
N ASN A 92 -6.12 22.94 -16.44
CA ASN A 92 -7.24 23.50 -17.20
C ASN A 92 -8.61 23.05 -16.67
N ASN A 93 -8.64 22.43 -15.48
CA ASN A 93 -9.83 21.89 -14.82
C ASN A 93 -10.50 20.71 -15.59
N GLY A 94 -9.85 20.19 -16.62
CA GLY A 94 -10.25 18.99 -17.33
C GLY A 94 -9.80 17.71 -16.60
N ILE A 95 -10.36 16.57 -17.00
CA ILE A 95 -9.91 15.26 -16.52
C ILE A 95 -8.88 14.71 -17.49
N SER A 96 -7.68 14.44 -17.00
CA SER A 96 -6.65 13.69 -17.70
C SER A 96 -6.69 12.23 -17.28
N HIS A 97 -6.40 11.35 -18.21
CA HIS A 97 -6.29 9.91 -18.02
C HIS A 97 -4.92 9.45 -18.51
N GLU A 98 -4.28 8.57 -17.76
CA GLU A 98 -3.01 7.98 -18.15
C GLU A 98 -2.86 6.56 -17.61
N THR A 99 -2.02 5.78 -18.27
CA THR A 99 -1.50 4.54 -17.66
C THR A 99 -0.54 4.92 -16.54
N THR A 100 -0.71 4.28 -15.39
CA THR A 100 0.15 4.47 -14.21
C THR A 100 0.87 3.17 -13.90
N LEU A 101 2.19 3.24 -13.75
CA LEU A 101 3.02 2.13 -13.30
C LEU A 101 3.26 2.28 -11.79
N ILE A 102 2.81 1.29 -11.01
CA ILE A 102 2.92 1.29 -9.55
C ILE A 102 4.03 0.34 -9.15
N TYR A 103 5.10 0.88 -8.57
CA TYR A 103 6.25 0.14 -8.07
C TYR A 103 6.18 0.05 -6.56
N VAL A 104 6.29 -1.17 -6.02
CA VAL A 104 6.33 -1.41 -4.57
C VAL A 104 7.71 -1.93 -4.20
N PHE A 105 8.36 -1.23 -3.25
CA PHE A 105 9.67 -1.58 -2.70
C PHE A 105 9.52 -1.84 -1.20
N ILE A 106 10.16 -2.90 -0.74
CA ILE A 106 10.25 -3.27 0.68
C ILE A 106 11.71 -3.50 1.00
N ASP A 107 12.13 -3.18 2.23
CA ASP A 107 13.51 -3.39 2.69
C ASP A 107 14.55 -2.60 1.89
N THR A 108 14.25 -1.33 1.65
CA THR A 108 15.18 -0.41 0.98
C THR A 108 15.20 0.96 1.67
N ASP A 109 16.17 1.79 1.35
CA ASP A 109 16.37 3.13 1.92
C ASP A 109 15.73 4.21 1.04
N ILE A 110 15.22 5.28 1.66
CA ILE A 110 14.59 6.41 0.96
C ILE A 110 15.54 7.07 -0.04
N ASN A 111 16.85 7.13 0.26
CA ASN A 111 17.83 7.71 -0.66
C ASN A 111 18.03 6.87 -1.92
N VAL A 112 17.80 5.57 -1.82
CA VAL A 112 17.78 4.65 -2.98
C VAL A 112 16.55 4.94 -3.84
N ILE A 113 15.38 5.05 -3.24
CA ILE A 113 14.13 5.39 -3.94
C ILE A 113 14.25 6.76 -4.63
N GLN A 114 14.86 7.74 -3.97
CA GLN A 114 15.09 9.06 -4.56
C GLN A 114 15.93 8.97 -5.84
N LYS A 115 17.00 8.20 -5.86
CA LYS A 115 17.82 8.01 -7.07
C LYS A 115 17.02 7.41 -8.23
N ILE A 116 16.18 6.41 -7.93
CA ILE A 116 15.28 5.82 -8.93
C ILE A 116 14.32 6.86 -9.49
N MET A 117 13.70 7.67 -8.63
CA MET A 117 12.78 8.73 -9.06
C MET A 117 13.48 9.81 -9.88
N ASP A 118 14.68 10.24 -9.47
CA ASP A 118 15.45 11.27 -10.19
C ASP A 118 15.79 10.82 -11.62
N GLU A 119 16.24 9.56 -11.78
CA GLU A 119 16.48 9.00 -13.12
C GLU A 119 15.19 8.90 -13.94
N ALA A 120 14.09 8.44 -13.33
CA ALA A 120 12.80 8.28 -14.00
C ALA A 120 12.21 9.64 -14.47
N LEU A 121 12.25 10.67 -13.60
CA LEU A 121 11.79 12.02 -13.94
C LEU A 121 12.47 12.57 -15.19
N VAL A 122 13.79 12.39 -15.28
CA VAL A 122 14.57 12.87 -16.43
C VAL A 122 14.29 12.02 -17.67
N LYS A 123 14.34 10.70 -17.51
CA LYS A 123 14.26 9.75 -18.63
C LYS A 123 12.91 9.77 -19.33
N PHE A 124 11.83 9.89 -18.56
CA PHE A 124 10.45 9.88 -19.10
C PHE A 124 9.80 11.25 -19.18
N ASN A 125 10.58 12.31 -18.99
CA ASN A 125 10.12 13.70 -19.02
C ASN A 125 8.85 13.92 -18.17
N GLN A 126 8.87 13.40 -16.92
CA GLN A 126 7.75 13.54 -15.99
C GLN A 126 7.82 14.87 -15.24
N GLU A 127 6.67 15.42 -14.86
CA GLU A 127 6.59 16.61 -14.00
C GLU A 127 6.82 16.23 -12.54
N SER A 128 6.23 15.13 -12.11
CA SER A 128 6.31 14.64 -10.73
C SER A 128 6.06 13.13 -10.65
N ILE A 129 6.49 12.54 -9.56
CA ILE A 129 6.20 11.16 -9.19
C ILE A 129 5.63 11.16 -7.77
N LEU A 130 4.47 10.54 -7.57
CA LEU A 130 3.92 10.34 -6.24
C LEU A 130 4.65 9.19 -5.55
N LEU A 131 5.06 9.42 -4.31
CA LEU A 131 5.64 8.41 -3.43
C LEU A 131 4.85 8.34 -2.13
N GLU A 132 4.46 7.13 -1.74
CA GLU A 132 3.90 6.83 -0.42
C GLU A 132 4.90 6.03 0.40
N GLU A 133 5.00 6.35 1.69
CA GLU A 133 5.78 5.60 2.68
C GLU A 133 4.86 5.06 3.77
N ASN A 134 4.99 3.77 4.09
CA ASN A 134 4.25 3.12 5.16
C ASN A 134 5.16 2.18 5.95
N ASP A 135 4.92 2.07 7.27
CA ASP A 135 5.49 1.00 8.07
C ASP A 135 4.80 -0.32 7.74
N SER A 136 5.56 -1.34 7.44
CA SER A 136 5.06 -2.66 7.06
C SER A 136 5.66 -3.74 7.95
N LYS A 137 4.81 -4.58 8.53
CA LYS A 137 5.24 -5.84 9.13
C LYS A 137 5.42 -6.86 8.01
N SER A 138 6.61 -7.38 7.83
CA SER A 138 6.91 -8.35 6.77
C SER A 138 7.72 -9.54 7.28
N ILE A 139 7.56 -10.65 6.61
CA ILE A 139 8.32 -11.89 6.84
C ILE A 139 8.61 -12.55 5.49
N PHE A 140 9.85 -12.96 5.29
CA PHE A 140 10.18 -13.88 4.21
C PHE A 140 9.92 -15.31 4.71
N TYR A 141 8.76 -15.85 4.30
CA TYR A 141 8.37 -17.19 4.70
C TYR A 141 8.94 -18.20 3.72
N SER A 142 9.75 -19.13 4.23
CA SER A 142 10.28 -20.27 3.47
C SER A 142 9.90 -21.56 4.17
N SER A 143 9.52 -22.58 3.42
CA SER A 143 9.42 -23.92 3.98
C SER A 143 10.83 -24.40 4.29
N SER A 144 11.14 -24.61 5.60
CA SER A 144 12.32 -25.38 5.97
C SER A 144 12.10 -26.81 5.48
N HIS A 145 12.69 -27.18 4.35
CA HIS A 145 12.91 -28.59 4.08
C HIS A 145 13.97 -29.04 5.08
N ASN A 146 13.52 -29.78 6.10
CA ASN A 146 14.42 -30.57 6.91
C ASN A 146 15.06 -31.59 5.97
N SER A 147 16.26 -31.32 5.53
CA SER A 147 17.18 -32.29 4.93
C SER A 147 17.99 -32.95 6.03
#